data_6d05e3650e0dd7ce5a5da83d4316716d
#
_entry.id   6d05e3650e0dd7ce5a5da83d4316716d
#
_cell.length_a   1.000
_cell.length_b   1.000
_cell.length_c   1.000
_cell.angle_alpha   90.00
_cell.angle_beta   90.00
_cell.angle_gamma   90.00
#
_symmetry.space_group_name_H-M   'P 1'
#
loop_
_entity.id
_entity.type
_entity.pdbx_description
1 polymer ?
#
loop_
_entity_poly.entity_id
_entity_poly.type
_entity_poly.pdbx_seq_one_letter_code
_entity_poly.pdbx_strand_id
1 'polypeptide(L)'
;MTVKALKTPLRYPGGKSKAIKTLSVWYPKVISEYREPFIGGGSIAIDVTKSNPDTPVWINDLYVPLYNFWVQLRDRGQDLSENVREQKEKMLESGTQEEKDKFAKDLFNQYASEIDTYDNFQKAVA
;
A
#
# COMPACT_ATOMS: atom_id res chain seq x y z
N MET A 1 9.52 22.58 -6.25
CA MET A 1 9.11 21.17 -6.46
C MET A 1 7.75 20.95 -5.78
N THR A 2 6.73 20.68 -6.55
CA THR A 2 5.44 20.26 -5.98
C THR A 2 5.60 18.83 -5.50
N VAL A 3 5.67 18.63 -4.20
CA VAL A 3 5.65 17.29 -3.59
C VAL A 3 4.33 16.66 -3.97
N LYS A 4 4.38 15.62 -4.79
CA LYS A 4 3.19 14.87 -5.20
C LYS A 4 2.50 14.35 -3.93
N ALA A 5 1.21 14.62 -3.78
CA ALA A 5 0.47 14.20 -2.59
C ALA A 5 0.65 12.70 -2.34
N LEU A 6 1.05 12.34 -1.14
CA LEU A 6 1.21 10.95 -0.73
C LEU A 6 -0.16 10.27 -0.82
N LYS A 7 -0.23 9.17 -1.54
CA LYS A 7 -1.44 8.35 -1.74
C LYS A 7 -1.17 6.93 -1.30
N THR A 8 -2.25 6.18 -1.04
CA THR A 8 -2.12 4.75 -0.77
C THR A 8 -1.41 4.03 -1.92
N PRO A 9 -0.47 3.13 -1.63
CA PRO A 9 0.16 2.28 -2.64
C PRO A 9 -0.79 1.18 -3.16
N LEU A 10 -1.88 0.90 -2.44
CA LEU A 10 -2.79 -0.19 -2.74
C LEU A 10 -4.02 0.26 -3.52
N ARG A 11 -4.41 -0.53 -4.52
CA ARG A 11 -5.76 -0.49 -5.11
C ARG A 11 -6.65 -1.42 -4.30
N TYR A 12 -7.47 -0.84 -3.44
CA TYR A 12 -8.33 -1.61 -2.54
C TYR A 12 -9.80 -1.30 -2.81
N PRO A 13 -10.66 -2.32 -3.00
CA PRO A 13 -12.11 -2.12 -3.18
C PRO A 13 -12.69 -1.37 -1.99
N GLY A 14 -13.48 -0.33 -2.24
CA GLY A 14 -14.05 0.51 -1.18
C GLY A 14 -13.07 1.50 -0.55
N GLY A 15 -11.88 1.67 -1.11
CA GLY A 15 -10.89 2.65 -0.65
C GLY A 15 -11.44 4.08 -0.63
N LYS A 16 -11.07 4.86 0.39
CA LYS A 16 -11.63 6.19 0.68
C LYS A 16 -10.88 7.35 0.03
N SER A 17 -9.90 7.08 -0.87
CA SER A 17 -9.06 8.12 -1.47
C SER A 17 -9.84 9.26 -2.12
N LYS A 18 -10.99 8.96 -2.75
CA LYS A 18 -11.86 9.97 -3.36
C LYS A 18 -12.68 10.76 -2.34
N ALA A 19 -12.93 10.18 -1.17
CA ALA A 19 -13.75 10.77 -0.12
C ALA A 19 -12.93 11.65 0.86
N ILE A 20 -11.59 11.60 0.83
CA ILE A 20 -10.73 12.29 1.78
C ILE A 20 -11.07 13.79 1.87
N LYS A 21 -11.25 14.47 0.73
CA LYS A 21 -11.59 15.90 0.71
C LYS A 21 -12.88 16.23 1.47
N THR A 22 -13.86 15.33 1.40
CA THR A 22 -15.14 15.49 2.09
C THR A 22 -15.03 15.10 3.56
N LEU A 23 -14.27 14.05 3.87
CA LEU A 23 -14.13 13.52 5.22
C LEU A 23 -13.22 14.38 6.08
N SER A 24 -12.14 14.93 5.53
CA SER A 24 -11.14 15.68 6.28
C SER A 24 -11.68 16.96 6.92
N VAL A 25 -12.75 17.55 6.39
CA VAL A 25 -13.40 18.73 6.99
C VAL A 25 -14.08 18.41 8.32
N TRP A 26 -14.34 17.13 8.58
CA TRP A 26 -14.97 16.63 9.81
C TRP A 26 -13.97 16.11 10.83
N TYR A 27 -12.67 16.11 10.51
CA TYR A 27 -11.66 15.68 11.47
C TYR A 27 -11.60 16.65 12.67
N PRO A 28 -11.35 16.13 13.86
CA PRO A 28 -11.05 16.98 15.01
C PRO A 28 -9.86 17.90 14.70
N LYS A 29 -9.89 19.12 15.22
CA LYS A 29 -8.77 20.07 15.06
C LYS A 29 -7.48 19.57 15.71
N VAL A 30 -7.60 18.79 16.77
CA VAL A 30 -6.50 18.14 17.47
C VAL A 30 -6.79 16.65 17.53
N ILE A 31 -5.86 15.86 17.01
CA ILE A 31 -5.93 14.40 17.02
C ILE A 31 -4.80 13.90 17.92
N SER A 32 -5.14 13.47 19.13
CA SER A 32 -4.18 12.93 20.10
C SER A 32 -3.74 11.51 19.80
N GLU A 33 -4.62 10.72 19.17
CA GLU A 33 -4.38 9.36 18.71
C GLU A 33 -5.35 9.03 17.59
N TYR A 34 -4.90 8.24 16.60
CA TYR A 34 -5.75 7.76 15.53
C TYR A 34 -5.76 6.22 15.50
N ARG A 35 -6.93 5.63 15.43
CA ARG A 35 -7.11 4.17 15.36
C ARG A 35 -7.99 3.78 14.17
N GLU A 36 -7.49 2.86 13.36
CA GLU A 36 -8.22 2.31 12.20
C GLU A 36 -8.18 0.77 12.25
N PRO A 37 -9.20 0.11 12.84
CA PRO A 37 -9.24 -1.34 13.02
C PRO A 37 -9.46 -2.11 11.71
N PHE A 38 -9.95 -1.47 10.65
CA PHE A 38 -10.18 -2.02 9.32
C PHE A 38 -9.50 -1.13 8.28
N ILE A 39 -8.16 -1.16 8.26
CA ILE A 39 -7.39 -0.19 7.47
C ILE A 39 -7.62 -0.29 5.96
N GLY A 40 -7.86 -1.49 5.42
CA GLY A 40 -8.02 -1.65 3.98
C GLY A 40 -6.87 -1.05 3.19
N GLY A 41 -7.18 -0.16 2.26
CA GLY A 41 -6.20 0.58 1.47
C GLY A 41 -5.47 1.70 2.22
N GLY A 42 -5.81 2.00 3.46
CA GLY A 42 -5.08 2.94 4.32
C GLY A 42 -5.16 4.42 3.94
N SER A 43 -6.11 4.81 3.10
CA SER A 43 -6.18 6.18 2.59
C SER A 43 -6.35 7.22 3.69
N ILE A 44 -7.16 6.94 4.71
CA ILE A 44 -7.41 7.87 5.82
C ILE A 44 -6.23 7.88 6.78
N ALA A 45 -5.69 6.71 7.15
CA ALA A 45 -4.50 6.62 8.00
C ALA A 45 -3.32 7.42 7.41
N ILE A 46 -3.10 7.30 6.09
CA ILE A 46 -2.05 8.07 5.39
C ILE A 46 -2.33 9.57 5.44
N ASP A 47 -3.59 9.99 5.25
CA ASP A 47 -3.96 11.41 5.28
C ASP A 47 -3.80 12.01 6.70
N VAL A 48 -4.20 11.27 7.72
CA VAL A 48 -4.01 11.66 9.13
C VAL A 48 -2.53 11.77 9.47
N THR A 49 -1.72 10.76 9.14
CA THR A 49 -0.27 10.76 9.40
C THR A 49 0.44 11.92 8.71
N LYS A 50 0.04 12.21 7.46
CA LYS A 50 0.60 13.32 6.69
C LYS A 50 0.29 14.68 7.32
N SER A 51 -0.94 14.85 7.80
CA SER A 51 -1.42 16.12 8.37
C SER A 51 -1.02 16.30 9.84
N ASN A 52 -0.76 15.19 10.54
CA ASN A 52 -0.44 15.15 11.97
C ASN A 52 0.71 14.14 12.20
N PRO A 53 1.95 14.47 11.80
CA PRO A 53 3.07 13.51 11.78
C PRO A 53 3.45 12.99 13.17
N ASP A 54 3.17 13.72 14.23
CA ASP A 54 3.48 13.36 15.61
C ASP A 54 2.35 12.59 16.31
N THR A 55 1.21 12.40 15.63
CA THR A 55 0.08 11.68 16.21
C THR A 55 0.33 10.17 16.19
N PRO A 56 0.24 9.47 17.33
CA PRO A 56 0.29 8.02 17.37
C PRO A 56 -0.84 7.41 16.51
N VAL A 57 -0.46 6.48 15.63
CA VAL A 57 -1.40 5.80 14.73
C VAL A 57 -1.39 4.31 15.01
N TRP A 58 -2.55 3.76 15.31
CA TRP A 58 -2.78 2.34 15.44
C TRP A 58 -3.66 1.85 14.29
N ILE A 59 -3.18 0.87 13.54
CA ILE A 59 -3.87 0.29 12.39
C ILE A 59 -3.98 -1.22 12.53
N ASN A 60 -5.04 -1.78 12.01
CA ASN A 60 -5.26 -3.21 11.96
C ASN A 60 -6.12 -3.59 10.75
N ASP A 61 -6.02 -4.85 10.34
CA ASP A 61 -6.98 -5.48 9.44
C ASP A 61 -7.12 -6.96 9.78
N LEU A 62 -8.31 -7.51 9.57
CA LEU A 62 -8.58 -8.93 9.80
C LEU A 62 -8.00 -9.79 8.67
N TYR A 63 -7.88 -9.24 7.46
CA TYR A 63 -7.31 -9.93 6.33
C TYR A 63 -5.78 -10.02 6.48
N VAL A 64 -5.28 -11.18 6.86
CA VAL A 64 -3.88 -11.42 7.22
C VAL A 64 -2.88 -10.97 6.16
N PRO A 65 -3.07 -11.21 4.85
CA PRO A 65 -2.13 -10.70 3.84
C PRO A 65 -2.01 -9.18 3.84
N LEU A 66 -3.13 -8.47 4.03
CA LEU A 66 -3.16 -7.01 4.09
C LEU A 66 -2.50 -6.49 5.37
N TYR A 67 -2.79 -7.10 6.52
CA TYR A 67 -2.09 -6.82 7.77
C TYR A 67 -0.57 -6.98 7.62
N ASN A 68 -0.15 -8.10 7.03
CA ASN A 68 1.26 -8.37 6.76
C ASN A 68 1.90 -7.29 5.87
N PHE A 69 1.22 -6.89 4.79
CA PHE A 69 1.70 -5.80 3.92
C PHE A 69 2.00 -4.52 4.71
N TRP A 70 1.07 -4.08 5.56
CA TRP A 70 1.25 -2.88 6.37
C TRP A 70 2.37 -3.00 7.40
N VAL A 71 2.56 -4.17 7.99
CA VAL A 71 3.68 -4.46 8.89
C VAL A 71 5.02 -4.37 8.14
N GLN A 72 5.13 -5.00 6.97
CA GLN A 72 6.36 -4.96 6.17
C GLN A 72 6.64 -3.54 5.64
N LEU A 73 5.61 -2.80 5.26
CA LEU A 73 5.76 -1.41 4.85
C LEU A 73 6.29 -0.52 6.00
N ARG A 74 5.84 -0.74 7.23
CA ARG A 74 6.33 -0.03 8.41
C ARG A 74 7.78 -0.38 8.72
N ASP A 75 8.12 -1.68 8.72
CA ASP A 75 9.38 -2.17 9.24
C ASP A 75 10.49 -2.24 8.18
N ARG A 76 10.12 -2.46 6.91
CA ARG A 76 11.03 -2.66 5.77
C ARG A 76 10.56 -1.92 4.52
N GLY A 77 9.99 -0.73 4.69
CA GLY A 77 9.36 0.02 3.60
C GLY A 77 10.32 0.36 2.45
N GLN A 78 11.58 0.62 2.74
CA GLN A 78 12.58 0.90 1.71
C GLN A 78 12.85 -0.34 0.86
N ASP A 79 13.15 -1.48 1.50
CA ASP A 79 13.38 -2.75 0.81
C ASP A 79 12.17 -3.15 -0.03
N LEU A 80 10.96 -2.99 0.53
CA LEU A 80 9.71 -3.27 -0.16
C LEU A 80 9.55 -2.39 -1.41
N SER A 81 9.81 -1.10 -1.28
CA SER A 81 9.76 -0.14 -2.39
C SER A 81 10.76 -0.47 -3.49
N GLU A 82 11.99 -0.84 -3.12
CA GLU A 82 13.03 -1.23 -4.07
C GLU A 82 12.65 -2.49 -4.84
N ASN A 83 12.16 -3.52 -4.17
CA ASN A 83 11.70 -4.75 -4.82
C ASN A 83 10.57 -4.50 -5.81
N VAL A 84 9.55 -3.74 -5.41
CA VAL A 84 8.42 -3.40 -6.30
C VAL A 84 8.90 -2.57 -7.50
N ARG A 85 9.85 -1.65 -7.28
CA ARG A 85 10.45 -0.87 -8.37
C ARG A 85 11.19 -1.75 -9.36
N GLU A 86 12.01 -2.69 -8.90
CA GLU A 86 12.73 -3.61 -9.77
C GLU A 86 11.79 -4.46 -10.63
N GLN A 87 10.69 -4.97 -10.05
CA GLN A 87 9.68 -5.70 -10.81
C GLN A 87 9.03 -4.83 -11.88
N LYS A 88 8.73 -3.57 -11.54
CA LYS A 88 8.19 -2.61 -12.49
C LYS A 88 9.18 -2.28 -13.63
N GLU A 89 10.45 -2.10 -13.32
CA GLU A 89 11.50 -1.84 -14.31
C GLU A 89 11.62 -3.02 -15.27
N LYS A 90 11.71 -4.26 -14.79
CA LYS A 90 11.71 -5.47 -15.62
C LYS A 90 10.48 -5.54 -16.54
N MET A 91 9.30 -5.20 -16.03
CA MET A 91 8.09 -5.14 -16.85
C MET A 91 8.19 -4.06 -17.94
N LEU A 92 8.75 -2.89 -17.63
CA LEU A 92 8.88 -1.78 -18.59
C LEU A 92 9.90 -2.06 -19.69
N GLU A 93 10.93 -2.86 -19.41
CA GLU A 93 11.94 -3.30 -20.39
C GLU A 93 11.36 -4.28 -21.43
N SER A 94 10.20 -4.87 -21.19
CA SER A 94 9.57 -5.88 -22.08
C SER A 94 9.11 -5.33 -23.44
N GLY A 95 9.24 -4.03 -23.73
CA GLY A 95 8.99 -3.46 -25.05
C GLY A 95 7.52 -3.10 -25.31
N THR A 96 6.76 -3.95 -26.02
CA THR A 96 5.38 -3.66 -26.42
C THR A 96 4.38 -3.75 -25.25
N GLN A 97 3.18 -3.17 -25.43
CA GLN A 97 2.12 -3.28 -24.41
C GLN A 97 1.69 -4.73 -24.18
N GLU A 98 1.64 -5.55 -25.24
CA GLU A 98 1.29 -6.97 -25.17
C GLU A 98 2.31 -7.76 -24.34
N GLU A 99 3.60 -7.50 -24.53
CA GLU A 99 4.67 -8.12 -23.74
C GLU A 99 4.62 -7.71 -22.27
N LYS A 100 4.29 -6.44 -21.97
CA LYS A 100 4.08 -5.94 -20.61
C LYS A 100 2.90 -6.60 -19.93
N ASP A 101 1.79 -6.74 -20.64
CA ASP A 101 0.58 -7.40 -20.12
C ASP A 101 0.83 -8.89 -19.87
N LYS A 102 1.58 -9.54 -20.76
CA LYS A 102 2.02 -10.93 -20.57
C LYS A 102 2.93 -11.07 -19.35
N PHE A 103 3.94 -10.21 -19.21
CA PHE A 103 4.84 -10.21 -18.06
C PHE A 103 4.08 -10.06 -16.75
N ALA A 104 3.16 -9.10 -16.68
CA ALA A 104 2.33 -8.86 -15.49
C ALA A 104 1.45 -10.07 -15.15
N LYS A 105 0.88 -10.73 -16.17
CA LYS A 105 0.06 -11.94 -16.00
C LYS A 105 0.89 -13.12 -15.52
N ASP A 106 2.07 -13.33 -16.10
CA ASP A 106 2.96 -14.42 -15.74
C ASP A 106 3.47 -14.25 -14.29
N LEU A 107 3.85 -13.02 -13.92
CA LEU A 107 4.27 -12.68 -12.56
C LEU A 107 3.12 -12.90 -11.54
N PHE A 108 1.90 -12.48 -11.88
CA PHE A 108 0.72 -12.72 -11.04
C PHE A 108 0.47 -14.22 -10.84
N ASN A 109 0.54 -15.02 -11.91
CA ASN A 109 0.35 -16.46 -11.84
C ASN A 109 1.44 -17.15 -11.01
N GLN A 110 2.69 -16.71 -11.17
CA GLN A 110 3.80 -17.20 -10.34
C GLN A 110 3.53 -16.92 -8.86
N TYR A 111 3.24 -15.69 -8.50
CA TYR A 111 2.96 -15.32 -7.12
C TYR A 111 1.76 -16.09 -6.55
N ALA A 112 0.68 -16.21 -7.32
CA ALA A 112 -0.50 -16.96 -6.90
C ALA A 112 -0.21 -18.45 -6.63
N SER A 113 0.71 -19.07 -7.39
CA SER A 113 1.09 -20.49 -7.23
C SER A 113 2.09 -20.72 -6.08
N GLU A 114 2.90 -19.73 -5.75
CA GLU A 114 4.03 -19.86 -4.80
C GLU A 114 3.78 -19.16 -3.46
N ILE A 115 2.68 -18.41 -3.33
CA ILE A 115 2.43 -17.50 -2.20
C ILE A 115 2.52 -18.18 -0.82
N ASP A 116 2.14 -19.45 -0.74
CA ASP A 116 2.18 -20.21 0.52
C ASP A 116 3.61 -20.59 0.93
N THR A 117 4.55 -20.59 -0.01
CA THR A 117 5.97 -20.90 0.24
C THR A 117 6.79 -19.66 0.64
N TYR A 118 6.23 -18.47 0.43
CA TYR A 118 6.91 -17.20 0.68
C TYR A 118 6.95 -16.84 2.16
N ASP A 119 8.04 -16.20 2.58
CA ASP A 119 8.07 -15.53 3.87
C ASP A 119 7.18 -14.27 3.89
N ASN A 120 7.05 -13.65 5.05
CA ASN A 120 6.17 -12.49 5.22
C ASN A 120 6.57 -11.29 4.36
N PHE A 121 7.87 -11.10 4.10
CA PHE A 121 8.33 -10.03 3.23
C PHE A 121 8.02 -10.32 1.77
N GLN A 122 8.31 -11.52 1.31
CA GLN A 122 8.00 -11.96 -0.06
C GLN A 122 6.49 -11.87 -0.35
N LYS A 123 5.64 -12.28 0.62
CA LYS A 123 4.17 -12.12 0.52
C LYS A 123 3.72 -10.67 0.42
N ALA A 124 4.46 -9.73 0.99
CA ALA A 124 4.14 -8.31 0.88
C ALA A 124 4.56 -7.70 -0.46
N VAL A 125 5.56 -8.29 -1.14
CA VAL A 125 5.99 -7.89 -2.50
C VAL A 125 5.02 -8.45 -3.55
N ALA A 126 4.55 -9.68 -3.40
CA ALA A 126 3.63 -10.36 -4.30
C ALA A 126 2.25 -9.72 -4.33
#